data_0f8f417e7635826674a5df4d5631105d
#
_entry.id   0f8f417e7635826674a5df4d5631105d
#
_cell.length_a   1.000
_cell.length_b   1.000
_cell.length_c   1.000
_cell.angle_alpha   90.00
_cell.angle_beta   90.00
_cell.angle_gamma   90.00
#
_symmetry.space_group_name_H-M   'P 1'
#
loop_
_entity.id
_entity.type
_entity.pdbx_description
1 polymer ?
#
loop_
_entity_poly.entity_id
_entity_poly.type
_entity_poly.pdbx_seq_one_letter_code
_entity_poly.pdbx_strand_id
1 'polypeptide(L)' 'RIVAPMPGSIVQVMVEVESVVGKGQPLLVMDSMKVETTISANFDGVVKGVYIVPGDQVQEGTLLIEIAQEEGENDAA' A
#
# COMPACT_ATOMS: atom_id res chain seq x y z
N ARG A 1 4.00 0.02 -7.28
CA ARG A 1 3.45 -1.16 -6.62
C ARG A 1 4.02 -1.27 -5.22
N ILE A 2 3.15 -1.53 -4.31
CA ILE A 2 3.54 -1.67 -2.91
C ILE A 2 3.55 -3.15 -2.58
N VAL A 3 4.71 -3.68 -2.25
CA VAL A 3 4.84 -5.10 -1.92
C VAL A 3 5.32 -5.22 -0.50
N ALA A 4 5.10 -6.39 0.08
CA ALA A 4 5.52 -6.64 1.45
C ALA A 4 7.04 -6.70 1.52
N PRO A 5 7.66 -5.92 2.41
CA PRO A 5 9.11 -5.96 2.55
C PRO A 5 9.58 -7.15 3.37
N MET A 6 8.67 -7.83 4.01
CA MET A 6 9.00 -8.95 4.86
C MET A 6 7.74 -9.77 5.07
N PRO A 7 7.85 -11.03 5.49
CA PRO A 7 6.66 -11.82 5.80
C PRO A 7 6.01 -11.30 7.08
N GLY A 8 4.71 -11.40 7.17
CA GLY A 8 4.01 -10.96 8.37
C GLY A 8 2.51 -10.98 8.18
N SER A 9 1.81 -10.33 9.09
CA SER A 9 0.35 -10.25 9.10
C SER A 9 -0.08 -8.83 8.88
N ILE A 10 -1.19 -8.65 8.17
CA ILE A 10 -1.74 -7.32 7.96
C ILE A 10 -2.57 -6.96 9.18
N VAL A 11 -2.26 -5.83 9.79
CA VAL A 11 -2.94 -5.38 11.00
C VAL A 11 -4.06 -4.41 10.65
N GLN A 12 -3.79 -3.47 9.75
CA GLN A 12 -4.74 -2.42 9.45
C GLN A 12 -4.51 -1.94 8.03
N VAL A 13 -5.57 -1.64 7.31
CA VAL A 13 -5.49 -1.06 5.97
C VAL A 13 -6.20 0.28 6.03
N MET A 14 -5.51 1.33 5.62
CA MET A 14 -6.00 2.70 5.81
C MET A 14 -6.44 3.36 4.53
N VAL A 15 -6.44 2.65 3.41
CA VAL A 15 -6.86 3.21 2.12
C VAL A 15 -7.76 2.22 1.42
N GLU A 16 -8.44 2.70 0.39
CA GLU A 16 -9.28 1.82 -0.42
C GLU A 16 -9.08 2.22 -1.87
N VAL A 17 -9.66 1.41 -2.76
CA VAL A 17 -9.56 1.68 -4.18
C VAL A 17 -10.11 3.07 -4.46
N GLU A 18 -9.41 3.83 -5.28
CA GLU A 18 -9.71 5.20 -5.67
C GLU A 18 -9.27 6.23 -4.65
N SER A 19 -8.68 5.83 -3.53
CA SER A 19 -8.11 6.81 -2.59
C SER A 19 -6.97 7.55 -3.26
N VAL A 20 -6.89 8.85 -3.04
CA VAL A 20 -5.78 9.66 -3.52
C VAL A 20 -4.76 9.71 -2.38
N VAL A 21 -3.53 9.37 -2.68
CA VAL A 21 -2.50 9.30 -1.65
C VAL A 21 -1.30 10.16 -2.04
N GLY A 22 -0.62 10.67 -1.05
CA GLY A 22 0.60 11.45 -1.27
C GLY A 22 1.81 10.67 -0.79
N LYS A 23 2.96 11.02 -1.33
CA LYS A 23 4.22 10.39 -0.94
C LYS A 23 4.38 10.49 0.57
N GLY A 24 4.70 9.38 1.21
CA GLY A 24 4.87 9.32 2.65
C GLY A 24 3.60 9.06 3.42
N GLN A 25 2.46 9.05 2.76
CA GLN A 25 1.20 8.81 3.44
C GLN A 25 1.08 7.36 3.85
N PRO A 26 0.72 7.07 5.10
CA PRO A 26 0.58 5.68 5.53
C PRO A 26 -0.53 4.97 4.77
N LEU A 27 -0.27 3.74 4.35
CA LEU A 27 -1.23 2.95 3.61
C LEU A 27 -1.76 1.80 4.44
N LEU A 28 -0.89 1.14 5.17
CA LEU A 28 -1.29 -0.01 5.97
C LEU A 28 -0.24 -0.25 7.05
N VAL A 29 -0.62 -1.06 8.01
CA VAL A 29 0.29 -1.48 9.08
C VAL A 29 0.36 -2.99 9.03
N MET A 30 1.56 -3.53 9.08
CA MET A 30 1.74 -4.98 9.17
C MET A 30 2.58 -5.30 10.38
N ASP A 31 2.44 -6.52 10.86
CA ASP A 31 3.12 -7.00 12.05
C ASP A 31 4.02 -8.15 11.63
N SER A 32 5.30 -8.04 11.93
CA SER A 32 6.26 -9.07 11.63
C SER A 32 7.13 -9.28 12.84
N MET A 33 7.09 -10.48 13.39
CA MET A 33 7.95 -10.84 14.53
C MET A 33 7.80 -9.85 15.68
N LYS A 34 6.55 -9.50 15.99
CA LYS A 34 6.20 -8.62 17.12
C LYS A 34 6.58 -7.17 16.88
N VAL A 35 6.95 -6.80 15.68
CA VAL A 35 7.26 -5.41 15.35
C VAL A 35 6.23 -4.94 14.33
N GLU A 36 5.55 -3.85 14.64
CA GLU A 36 4.59 -3.28 13.70
C GLU A 36 5.32 -2.32 12.79
N THR A 37 5.06 -2.45 11.52
CA THR A 37 5.70 -1.62 10.51
C THR A 37 4.62 -0.93 9.68
N THR A 38 4.73 0.37 9.52
CA THR A 38 3.82 1.12 8.69
C THR A 38 4.38 1.18 7.28
N ILE A 39 3.56 0.79 6.32
CA ILE A 39 3.94 0.84 4.92
C ILE A 39 3.32 2.09 4.32
N SER A 40 4.13 2.94 3.73
CA SER A 40 3.68 4.22 3.21
C SER A 40 3.84 4.29 1.71
N ALA A 41 3.12 5.21 1.10
CA ALA A 41 3.24 5.43 -0.34
C ALA A 41 4.61 6.01 -0.64
N ASN A 42 5.22 5.56 -1.74
CA ASN A 42 6.52 6.08 -2.13
C ASN A 42 6.40 7.10 -3.26
N PHE A 43 5.19 7.44 -3.67
CA PHE A 43 4.99 8.51 -4.65
C PHE A 43 3.51 8.93 -4.56
N ASP A 44 3.19 10.05 -5.16
CA ASP A 44 1.81 10.54 -5.21
C ASP A 44 1.03 9.74 -6.24
N GLY A 45 -0.22 9.43 -5.95
CA GLY A 45 -1.00 8.70 -6.91
C GLY A 45 -2.38 8.35 -6.40
N VAL A 46 -3.03 7.45 -7.12
CA VAL A 46 -4.37 6.97 -6.80
C VAL A 46 -4.31 5.45 -6.63
N VAL A 47 -4.93 4.96 -5.58
CA VAL A 47 -4.95 3.53 -5.30
C VAL A 47 -5.83 2.84 -6.33
N LYS A 48 -5.27 1.87 -7.03
CA LYS A 48 -6.00 1.14 -8.06
C LYS A 48 -6.37 -0.27 -7.63
N GLY A 49 -5.72 -0.79 -6.60
CA GLY A 49 -6.06 -2.11 -6.10
C GLY A 49 -5.59 -2.28 -4.68
N VAL A 50 -6.40 -2.94 -3.87
CA VAL A 50 -6.04 -3.31 -2.50
C VAL A 50 -6.26 -4.82 -2.44
N TYR A 51 -5.20 -5.57 -2.23
CA TYR A 51 -5.25 -7.01 -2.39
C TYR A 51 -5.17 -7.77 -1.07
N ILE A 52 -5.25 -7.05 0.03
CA ILE A 52 -5.17 -7.68 1.34
C ILE A 52 -6.21 -7.04 2.25
N VAL A 53 -6.53 -7.75 3.33
CA VAL A 53 -7.43 -7.25 4.37
C VAL A 53 -6.77 -7.53 5.70
N PRO A 54 -7.20 -6.86 6.78
CA PRO A 54 -6.65 -7.14 8.10
C PRO A 54 -6.79 -8.61 8.43
N GLY A 55 -5.74 -9.19 8.97
CA GLY A 55 -5.72 -10.59 9.31
C GLY A 55 -5.01 -11.46 8.30
N ASP A 56 -4.76 -10.94 7.10
CA ASP A 56 -4.08 -11.73 6.07
C ASP A 56 -2.63 -11.95 6.44
N GLN A 57 -2.11 -13.13 6.07
CA GLN A 57 -0.70 -13.44 6.19
C GLN A 57 -0.07 -13.27 4.83
N VAL A 58 1.07 -12.61 4.76
CA VAL A 58 1.74 -12.35 3.50
C VAL A 58 3.19 -12.76 3.57
N GLN A 59 3.77 -13.01 2.41
CA GLN A 59 5.18 -13.33 2.27
C GLN A 59 5.90 -12.12 1.72
N GLU A 60 7.21 -12.10 1.86
CA GLU A 60 8.01 -11.05 1.27
C GLU A 60 7.73 -11.01 -0.23
N GLY A 61 7.51 -9.82 -0.78
CA GLY A 61 7.24 -9.66 -2.20
C GLY A 61 5.78 -9.76 -2.59
N THR A 62 4.90 -10.13 -1.65
CA THR A 62 3.47 -10.20 -1.94
C THR A 62 2.96 -8.81 -2.30
N LEU A 63 2.22 -8.71 -3.39
CA LEU A 63 1.65 -7.44 -3.80
C LEU A 63 0.53 -7.06 -2.82
N LEU A 64 0.64 -5.89 -2.24
CA LEU A 64 -0.31 -5.43 -1.24
C LEU A 64 -1.26 -4.40 -1.83
N ILE A 65 -0.72 -3.37 -2.47
CA ILE A 65 -1.51 -2.26 -2.98
C ILE A 65 -0.91 -1.82 -4.30
N GLU A 66 -1.78 -1.46 -5.22
CA GLU A 66 -1.35 -0.95 -6.51
C GLU A 66 -1.71 0.52 -6.57
N ILE A 67 -0.74 1.36 -6.88
CA ILE A 67 -0.94 2.80 -6.96
C ILE A 67 -0.50 3.25 -8.34
N ALA A 68 -1.33 4.06 -9.00
CA ALA A 68 -0.99 4.64 -10.29
C ALA A 68 -0.65 6.11 -10.06
N GLN A 69 0.42 6.55 -10.68
CA GLN A 69 0.78 7.95 -10.57
C GLN A 69 -0.23 8.82 -11.28
N GLU A 70 -0.53 9.95 -10.65
CA GLU A 70 -1.49 10.85 -11.20
C GLU A 70 -0.78 11.82 -12.06
N GLU A 71 -0.40 11.41 -13.23
CA GLU A 71 0.28 12.32 -14.03
C GLU A 71 -0.36 12.44 -15.30
N GLY A 72 -1.32 11.68 -15.53
CA GLY A 72 -1.90 11.72 -16.81
C GLY A 72 -2.45 12.97 -17.12
N GLU A 73 -2.78 13.57 -16.12
CA GLU A 73 -3.38 14.70 -16.39
C GLU A 73 -2.56 15.41 -17.23
N ASN A 74 -1.54 15.24 -17.11
CA ASN A 74 -0.86 15.97 -17.82
C ASN A 74 -0.80 15.47 -19.02
N ASP A 75 -0.88 14.85 -19.01
CA ASP A 75 -0.84 14.56 -20.04
C ASP A 75 -1.71 14.87 -20.67
N ALA A 76 -2.11 15.09 -20.28
CA ALA A 76 -2.98 15.36 -20.87
C ALA A 76 -2.67 16.14 -21.62
N ALA A 77 -2.38 16.28 -21.59
CA ALA A 77 -2.18 17.03 -22.32
C ALA A 77 -2.17 16.99 -23.21
#